data_4b0d949a546b7e90129f848c92e10b32
#
_entry.id   4b0d949a546b7e90129f848c92e10b32
#
_cell.length_a   1.000
_cell.length_b   1.000
_cell.length_c   1.000
_cell.angle_alpha   90.00
_cell.angle_beta   90.00
_cell.angle_gamma   90.00
#
_symmetry.space_group_name_H-M   'P 1'
#
loop_
_entity.id
_entity.type
_entity.pdbx_description
1 polymer ?
#
loop_
_entity_poly.entity_id
_entity_poly.type
_entity_poly.pdbx_seq_one_letter_code
_entity_poly.pdbx_strand_id
1 'polypeptide(L)'
;MSARLAYQPANPELSLDPSRQQIWIDPPSEHEAFGPRQHVANLHPANSLGGSRKGVVSFAQRVYDGKKHWREWTVPAADAMLHAEEALRYKRGEDVYVSQQTFNRWRNVADLSALGACYVDLDYHTRARWQYRDPEAVAAAVIDALENAEDRPLPLPSYILATGRGLVCVWLTELLTFRVLPRWTAVQRHLAEALKGFGADKRALDAARVFRLAGSSNTRAQWHNRTVRLVWWKGSPVAPDRYEFGSLADDVLPFTQAELRSLQAARATRDAADNATPRRTSQQLSGATYWSTVFQDLQRLRHHRDPERGALPAGQRDAWLFVAANALAWTDCAAVTEAEIRTLAAQAAGWSDSETKARMSAVLKRASMVVEGKTIEFRGREVDPRYRMKAQTIVEWLQIEPDEMRGAGLRALIDEGRKRERGAERQADRRRRNGAKDRDEQKATRLELGQKCLYLSAKDGMTRADLAHHFGVSTGHISNAMREARASSK
;
A
#
# COMPACT_ATOMS: atom_id res chain seq x y z
N MET A 1 -25.13 6.32 -40.15
CA MET A 1 -26.01 7.50 -39.96
C MET A 1 -25.92 7.93 -38.50
N SER A 2 -25.11 8.92 -38.20
CA SER A 2 -24.95 9.44 -36.83
C SER A 2 -26.15 10.31 -36.49
N ALA A 3 -26.89 9.95 -35.43
CA ALA A 3 -27.96 10.77 -34.90
C ALA A 3 -27.33 11.99 -34.17
N ARG A 4 -27.52 13.17 -34.73
CA ARG A 4 -27.16 14.44 -34.10
C ARG A 4 -28.24 14.79 -33.06
N LEU A 5 -27.86 14.81 -31.79
CA LEU A 5 -28.73 15.26 -30.68
C LEU A 5 -28.55 16.76 -30.50
N ALA A 6 -29.64 17.52 -30.65
CA ALA A 6 -29.66 18.94 -30.33
C ALA A 6 -29.74 19.14 -28.81
N TYR A 7 -28.81 19.90 -28.24
CA TYR A 7 -28.86 20.30 -26.85
C TYR A 7 -29.92 21.39 -26.65
N GLN A 8 -30.95 21.14 -25.86
CA GLN A 8 -31.91 22.15 -25.40
C GLN A 8 -31.51 22.59 -23.96
N PRO A 9 -31.32 23.87 -23.71
CA PRO A 9 -31.06 24.36 -22.36
C PRO A 9 -32.31 24.19 -21.48
N ALA A 10 -32.12 23.78 -20.23
CA ALA A 10 -33.18 23.43 -19.27
C ALA A 10 -33.95 24.63 -18.70
N ASN A 11 -33.92 25.81 -19.30
CA ASN A 11 -34.67 26.99 -18.84
C ASN A 11 -35.49 27.61 -19.98
N PRO A 12 -36.82 27.44 -20.03
CA PRO A 12 -37.67 27.86 -21.13
C PRO A 12 -37.97 29.36 -21.18
N GLU A 13 -37.49 30.20 -20.19
CA GLU A 13 -37.84 31.62 -20.13
C GLU A 13 -36.78 32.56 -20.75
N LEU A 14 -35.68 32.05 -21.28
CA LEU A 14 -34.77 32.87 -22.08
C LEU A 14 -35.24 32.87 -23.53
N SER A 15 -35.97 33.92 -23.95
CA SER A 15 -36.31 34.16 -25.33
C SER A 15 -35.03 34.28 -26.17
N LEU A 16 -34.73 33.25 -26.90
CA LEU A 16 -33.57 33.19 -27.79
C LEU A 16 -33.91 34.02 -29.01
N ASP A 17 -33.11 35.05 -29.28
CA ASP A 17 -33.11 35.78 -30.55
C ASP A 17 -32.97 34.80 -31.72
N PRO A 18 -33.94 34.77 -32.67
CA PRO A 18 -33.92 33.83 -33.81
C PRO A 18 -32.71 34.00 -34.73
N SER A 19 -31.94 35.07 -34.60
CA SER A 19 -30.74 35.35 -35.41
C SER A 19 -29.48 34.69 -34.86
N ARG A 20 -29.50 34.10 -33.65
CA ARG A 20 -28.35 33.37 -33.11
C ARG A 20 -28.23 32.01 -33.82
N GLN A 21 -27.20 31.83 -34.60
CA GLN A 21 -26.80 30.54 -35.16
C GLN A 21 -26.72 29.51 -34.01
N GLN A 22 -27.46 28.42 -34.15
CA GLN A 22 -27.31 27.25 -33.25
C GLN A 22 -25.88 26.74 -33.37
N ILE A 23 -25.12 26.89 -32.27
CA ILE A 23 -23.79 26.30 -32.17
C ILE A 23 -24.02 24.82 -31.89
N TRP A 24 -23.78 23.99 -32.89
CA TRP A 24 -23.74 22.56 -32.76
C TRP A 24 -22.43 22.19 -32.08
N ILE A 25 -22.51 21.68 -30.85
CA ILE A 25 -21.38 21.08 -30.16
C ILE A 25 -21.50 19.59 -30.39
N ASP A 26 -20.60 19.04 -31.16
CA ASP A 26 -20.51 17.59 -31.30
C ASP A 26 -20.24 17.01 -29.90
N PRO A 27 -20.88 15.91 -29.51
CA PRO A 27 -20.54 15.22 -28.27
C PRO A 27 -19.06 14.89 -28.29
N PRO A 28 -18.35 15.06 -27.15
CA PRO A 28 -16.94 14.70 -27.10
C PRO A 28 -16.73 13.28 -27.56
N SER A 29 -15.67 13.04 -28.33
CA SER A 29 -15.30 11.68 -28.71
C SER A 29 -15.14 10.82 -27.48
N GLU A 30 -15.35 9.50 -27.57
CA GLU A 30 -15.18 8.59 -26.43
C GLU A 30 -13.80 8.73 -25.79
N HIS A 31 -12.76 9.05 -26.58
CA HIS A 31 -11.41 9.34 -26.09
C HIS A 31 -11.32 10.65 -25.29
N GLU A 32 -12.09 11.66 -25.64
CA GLU A 32 -12.13 12.95 -24.93
C GLU A 32 -12.91 12.88 -23.62
N ALA A 33 -13.79 11.89 -23.46
CA ALA A 33 -14.51 11.65 -22.22
C ALA A 33 -13.59 11.21 -21.05
N PHE A 34 -12.38 10.69 -21.34
CA PHE A 34 -11.39 10.30 -20.32
C PHE A 34 -10.37 11.43 -20.10
N GLY A 35 -10.76 12.43 -19.36
CA GLY A 35 -9.90 13.54 -18.96
C GLY A 35 -9.13 13.30 -17.64
N PRO A 36 -8.44 14.33 -17.14
CA PRO A 36 -7.65 14.23 -15.89
C PRO A 36 -8.51 13.86 -14.68
N ARG A 37 -9.76 14.34 -14.60
CA ARG A 37 -10.70 13.99 -13.51
C ARG A 37 -11.04 12.52 -13.51
N GLN A 38 -11.41 11.96 -14.66
CA GLN A 38 -11.76 10.55 -14.83
C GLN A 38 -10.57 9.66 -14.53
N HIS A 39 -9.37 10.04 -14.98
CA HIS A 39 -8.14 9.30 -14.68
C HIS A 39 -7.92 9.19 -13.17
N VAL A 40 -7.98 10.31 -12.45
CA VAL A 40 -7.80 10.33 -10.99
C VAL A 40 -8.95 9.63 -10.26
N ALA A 41 -10.20 9.82 -10.70
CA ALA A 41 -11.36 9.15 -10.11
C ALA A 41 -11.30 7.62 -10.24
N ASN A 42 -10.77 7.13 -11.38
CA ASN A 42 -10.58 5.70 -11.59
C ASN A 42 -9.45 5.11 -10.75
N LEU A 43 -8.33 5.82 -10.60
CA LEU A 43 -7.23 5.38 -9.74
C LEU A 43 -7.59 5.45 -8.25
N HIS A 44 -8.35 6.46 -7.85
CA HIS A 44 -8.66 6.79 -6.46
C HIS A 44 -10.17 6.93 -6.25
N PRO A 45 -10.95 5.83 -6.33
CA PRO A 45 -12.41 5.87 -6.23
C PRO A 45 -12.91 6.32 -4.85
N ALA A 46 -14.05 7.00 -4.82
CA ALA A 46 -14.55 7.71 -3.65
C ALA A 46 -14.89 6.85 -2.44
N ASN A 47 -15.40 5.62 -2.58
CA ASN A 47 -16.20 4.98 -1.54
C ASN A 47 -16.00 3.48 -1.33
N SER A 48 -14.83 2.90 -1.60
CA SER A 48 -14.70 1.44 -1.60
C SER A 48 -14.42 0.78 -0.24
N LEU A 49 -14.20 1.54 0.84
CA LEU A 49 -13.93 0.97 2.18
C LEU A 49 -14.83 1.52 3.30
N GLY A 50 -16.02 2.00 2.97
CA GLY A 50 -17.05 2.33 3.99
C GLY A 50 -16.68 3.44 4.98
N GLY A 51 -15.71 4.29 4.67
CA GLY A 51 -15.24 5.37 5.53
C GLY A 51 -14.76 6.58 4.73
N SER A 52 -14.67 7.74 5.38
CA SER A 52 -14.02 8.94 4.86
C SER A 52 -12.69 8.56 4.20
N ARG A 53 -12.46 9.01 2.96
CA ARG A 53 -11.21 8.80 2.20
C ARG A 53 -10.02 9.24 3.05
N LYS A 54 -9.38 8.30 3.72
CA LYS A 54 -8.16 8.56 4.46
C LYS A 54 -6.97 8.46 3.50
N GLY A 55 -6.04 9.38 3.61
CA GLY A 55 -4.80 9.38 2.86
C GLY A 55 -4.72 10.49 1.82
N VAL A 56 -3.59 10.48 1.12
CA VAL A 56 -3.23 11.50 0.14
C VAL A 56 -2.88 10.86 -1.20
N VAL A 57 -3.12 11.62 -2.26
CA VAL A 57 -2.66 11.36 -3.62
C VAL A 57 -1.51 12.32 -3.90
N SER A 58 -0.42 11.83 -4.48
CA SER A 58 0.72 12.66 -4.85
C SER A 58 0.62 13.07 -6.31
N PHE A 59 0.73 14.37 -6.54
CA PHE A 59 0.96 14.96 -7.85
C PHE A 59 2.39 15.40 -7.97
N ALA A 60 2.94 15.34 -9.16
CA ALA A 60 4.28 15.80 -9.40
C ALA A 60 4.41 16.44 -10.78
N GLN A 61 5.39 17.31 -10.95
CA GLN A 61 5.70 17.93 -12.20
C GLN A 61 7.21 18.05 -12.41
N ARG A 62 7.66 17.74 -13.61
CA ARG A 62 9.02 18.06 -14.01
C ARG A 62 9.04 19.48 -14.53
N VAL A 63 9.73 20.35 -13.82
CA VAL A 63 9.84 21.78 -14.16
C VAL A 63 11.21 22.07 -14.72
N TYR A 64 11.25 22.94 -15.71
CA TYR A 64 12.49 23.48 -16.28
C TYR A 64 12.42 25.01 -16.22
N ASP A 65 13.26 25.60 -15.34
CA ASP A 65 13.46 27.04 -15.21
C ASP A 65 14.96 27.33 -15.07
N GLY A 66 15.70 27.06 -16.17
CA GLY A 66 17.16 27.09 -16.19
C GLY A 66 17.80 25.82 -15.69
N LYS A 67 17.22 25.13 -14.73
CA LYS A 67 17.62 23.79 -14.26
C LYS A 67 16.43 22.85 -14.21
N LYS A 68 16.66 21.57 -14.52
CA LYS A 68 15.62 20.55 -14.35
C LYS A 68 15.46 20.24 -12.89
N HIS A 69 14.25 20.39 -12.35
CA HIS A 69 13.92 19.96 -11.02
C HIS A 69 12.55 19.21 -10.99
N TRP A 70 12.36 18.44 -9.95
CA TRP A 70 11.15 17.69 -9.68
C TRP A 70 10.37 18.39 -8.58
N ARG A 71 9.16 18.83 -8.86
CA ARG A 71 8.24 19.39 -7.89
C ARG A 71 7.19 18.33 -7.57
N GLU A 72 6.99 18.05 -6.31
CA GLU A 72 5.99 17.08 -5.83
C GLU A 72 5.18 17.69 -4.70
N TRP A 73 3.88 17.42 -4.69
CA TRP A 73 2.96 17.83 -3.64
C TRP A 73 1.88 16.78 -3.43
N THR A 74 1.27 16.77 -2.25
CA THR A 74 0.21 15.84 -1.87
C THR A 74 -1.10 16.58 -1.70
N VAL A 75 -2.20 15.90 -2.05
CA VAL A 75 -3.57 16.39 -1.92
C VAL A 75 -4.38 15.32 -1.19
N PRO A 76 -5.31 15.69 -0.28
CA PRO A 76 -6.23 14.71 0.30
C PRO A 76 -6.91 13.88 -0.80
N ALA A 77 -7.01 12.57 -0.60
CA ALA A 77 -7.59 11.69 -1.62
C ALA A 77 -9.04 12.05 -1.98
N ALA A 78 -9.77 12.69 -1.04
CA ALA A 78 -11.11 13.20 -1.27
C ALA A 78 -11.15 14.32 -2.32
N ASP A 79 -10.12 15.15 -2.39
CA ASP A 79 -10.05 16.34 -3.24
C ASP A 79 -9.26 16.10 -4.53
N ALA A 80 -8.58 14.94 -4.63
CA ALA A 80 -7.64 14.64 -5.71
C ALA A 80 -8.25 14.73 -7.11
N MET A 81 -9.49 14.30 -7.27
CA MET A 81 -10.22 14.38 -8.54
C MET A 81 -10.42 15.84 -9.01
N LEU A 82 -10.81 16.73 -8.09
CA LEU A 82 -11.01 18.15 -8.39
C LEU A 82 -9.67 18.84 -8.68
N HIS A 83 -8.63 18.45 -7.95
CA HIS A 83 -7.29 19.01 -8.11
C HIS A 83 -6.59 18.59 -9.42
N ALA A 84 -7.05 17.52 -10.07
CA ALA A 84 -6.44 17.03 -11.31
C ALA A 84 -6.45 18.06 -12.45
N GLU A 85 -7.54 18.81 -12.62
CA GLU A 85 -7.62 19.87 -13.63
C GLU A 85 -6.75 21.07 -13.26
N GLU A 86 -6.73 21.45 -11.98
CA GLU A 86 -5.89 22.53 -11.49
C GLU A 86 -4.39 22.23 -11.71
N ALA A 87 -3.98 20.97 -11.48
CA ALA A 87 -2.61 20.53 -11.73
C ALA A 87 -2.15 20.75 -13.19
N LEU A 88 -3.08 20.68 -14.15
CA LEU A 88 -2.78 20.94 -15.58
C LEU A 88 -2.68 22.41 -15.94
N ARG A 89 -3.22 23.32 -15.12
CA ARG A 89 -3.15 24.78 -15.38
C ARG A 89 -1.74 25.33 -15.20
N TYR A 90 -0.96 24.73 -14.30
CA TYR A 90 0.41 25.15 -14.06
C TYR A 90 1.34 24.78 -15.22
N LYS A 91 2.12 25.73 -15.72
CA LYS A 91 3.05 25.57 -16.87
C LYS A 91 2.44 24.77 -18.04
N ARG A 92 1.21 25.09 -18.42
CA ARG A 92 0.47 24.51 -19.57
C ARG A 92 0.30 22.99 -19.48
N GLY A 93 0.30 22.40 -18.28
CA GLY A 93 0.14 20.97 -18.10
C GLY A 93 1.30 20.11 -18.61
N GLU A 94 2.48 20.68 -18.77
CA GLU A 94 3.67 19.96 -19.23
C GLU A 94 4.22 19.04 -18.15
N ASP A 95 4.49 17.80 -18.52
CA ASP A 95 5.12 16.76 -17.67
C ASP A 95 4.50 16.66 -16.24
N VAL A 96 3.16 16.62 -16.15
CA VAL A 96 2.41 16.43 -14.91
C VAL A 96 2.17 14.94 -14.68
N TYR A 97 2.34 14.49 -13.43
CA TYR A 97 2.25 13.11 -12.99
C TYR A 97 1.30 12.97 -11.80
N VAL A 98 0.70 11.77 -11.66
CA VAL A 98 -0.14 11.40 -10.52
C VAL A 98 0.29 10.04 -9.98
N SER A 99 0.21 9.85 -8.67
CA SER A 99 0.51 8.56 -8.04
C SER A 99 -0.55 7.52 -8.38
N GLN A 100 -0.11 6.29 -8.59
CA GLN A 100 -0.99 5.18 -8.95
C GLN A 100 -1.68 4.57 -7.72
N GLN A 101 -1.17 4.87 -6.53
CA GLN A 101 -1.67 4.37 -5.26
C GLN A 101 -1.93 5.54 -4.30
N THR A 102 -2.61 5.23 -3.18
CA THR A 102 -2.91 6.21 -2.13
C THR A 102 -1.97 5.98 -0.94
N PHE A 103 -1.54 7.06 -0.30
CA PHE A 103 -0.58 7.06 0.81
C PHE A 103 -1.17 7.68 2.07
N ASN A 104 -0.62 7.34 3.23
CA ASN A 104 -1.06 7.96 4.48
C ASN A 104 -0.55 9.40 4.61
N ARG A 105 0.67 9.66 4.19
CA ARG A 105 1.32 10.97 4.33
C ARG A 105 2.24 11.31 3.16
N TRP A 106 3.17 10.41 2.84
CA TRP A 106 4.20 10.62 1.82
C TRP A 106 4.13 9.52 0.75
N ARG A 107 4.47 9.85 -0.48
CA ARG A 107 4.55 8.86 -1.56
C ARG A 107 5.80 7.99 -1.41
N ASN A 108 5.70 6.98 -0.60
CA ASN A 108 6.67 5.89 -0.46
C ASN A 108 5.94 4.62 -0.01
N VAL A 109 6.57 3.47 -0.18
CA VAL A 109 5.94 2.16 0.10
C VAL A 109 5.57 1.99 1.59
N ALA A 110 6.30 2.62 2.51
CA ALA A 110 6.00 2.51 3.94
C ALA A 110 4.75 3.28 4.35
N ASP A 111 4.48 4.39 3.68
CA ASP A 111 3.29 5.20 3.88
C ASP A 111 2.11 4.76 3.01
N LEU A 112 2.22 3.62 2.32
CA LEU A 112 1.15 3.09 1.49
C LEU A 112 -0.12 2.88 2.31
N SER A 113 -1.20 3.54 1.90
CA SER A 113 -2.51 3.42 2.51
C SER A 113 -3.35 2.37 1.81
N ALA A 114 -3.43 2.46 0.48
CA ALA A 114 -4.21 1.54 -0.33
C ALA A 114 -3.57 1.32 -1.70
N LEU A 115 -3.73 0.10 -2.21
CA LEU A 115 -3.42 -0.32 -3.57
C LEU A 115 -4.74 -0.40 -4.35
N GLY A 116 -4.88 0.31 -5.46
CA GLY A 116 -6.10 0.35 -6.28
C GLY A 116 -5.88 -0.06 -7.74
N ALA A 117 -4.64 -0.35 -8.12
CA ALA A 117 -4.30 -0.75 -9.48
C ALA A 117 -3.01 -1.57 -9.56
N CYS A 118 -2.94 -2.48 -10.54
CA CYS A 118 -1.71 -3.00 -11.10
C CYS A 118 -1.42 -2.26 -12.41
N TYR A 119 -0.15 -2.21 -12.83
CA TYR A 119 0.24 -1.46 -14.03
C TYR A 119 1.55 -1.95 -14.64
N VAL A 120 1.72 -1.71 -15.94
CA VAL A 120 2.97 -1.93 -16.66
C VAL A 120 3.27 -0.71 -17.53
N ASP A 121 4.46 -0.14 -17.36
CA ASP A 121 4.99 0.93 -18.20
C ASP A 121 5.74 0.31 -19.40
N LEU A 122 5.33 0.64 -20.59
CA LEU A 122 5.86 0.08 -21.83
C LEU A 122 6.63 1.15 -22.60
N ASP A 123 7.93 1.16 -22.47
CA ASP A 123 8.83 1.99 -23.26
C ASP A 123 9.02 1.42 -24.68
N TYR A 124 7.92 1.22 -25.43
CA TYR A 124 7.94 0.57 -26.73
C TYR A 124 8.82 1.27 -27.77
N HIS A 125 9.02 2.58 -27.62
CA HIS A 125 9.93 3.34 -28.47
C HIS A 125 11.39 2.86 -28.41
N THR A 126 11.77 2.07 -27.41
CA THR A 126 13.09 1.45 -27.28
C THR A 126 13.20 0.12 -28.05
N ARG A 127 12.11 -0.36 -28.62
CA ARG A 127 12.03 -1.62 -29.34
C ARG A 127 11.96 -1.40 -30.83
N ALA A 128 12.92 -1.91 -31.61
CA ALA A 128 13.02 -1.72 -33.06
C ALA A 128 11.70 -2.06 -33.80
N ARG A 129 10.99 -3.09 -33.35
CA ARG A 129 9.70 -3.52 -33.93
C ARG A 129 8.60 -2.47 -33.75
N TRP A 130 8.63 -1.69 -32.66
CA TRP A 130 7.52 -0.85 -32.21
C TRP A 130 7.79 0.65 -32.28
N GLN A 131 9.06 1.08 -32.34
CA GLN A 131 9.50 2.48 -32.16
C GLN A 131 8.84 3.50 -33.09
N TYR A 132 8.35 3.09 -34.26
CA TYR A 132 7.71 3.96 -35.26
C TYR A 132 6.22 3.65 -35.42
N ARG A 133 5.64 2.81 -34.56
CA ARG A 133 4.21 2.47 -34.64
C ARG A 133 3.39 3.45 -33.82
N ASP A 134 2.16 3.70 -34.31
CA ASP A 134 1.20 4.51 -33.58
C ASP A 134 0.81 3.83 -32.24
N PRO A 135 0.55 4.63 -31.19
CA PRO A 135 0.19 4.11 -29.88
C PRO A 135 -1.01 3.12 -29.91
N GLU A 136 -2.00 3.37 -30.77
CA GLU A 136 -3.18 2.53 -30.95
C GLU A 136 -2.81 1.16 -31.53
N ALA A 137 -1.95 1.13 -32.53
CA ALA A 137 -1.47 -0.12 -33.11
C ALA A 137 -0.66 -0.95 -32.14
N VAL A 138 0.15 -0.29 -31.28
CA VAL A 138 0.90 -0.98 -30.22
C VAL A 138 -0.04 -1.46 -29.13
N ALA A 139 -1.06 -0.68 -28.75
CA ALA A 139 -2.06 -1.10 -27.78
C ALA A 139 -2.84 -2.33 -28.27
N ALA A 140 -3.28 -2.35 -29.52
CA ALA A 140 -3.94 -3.52 -30.13
C ALA A 140 -3.05 -4.77 -30.09
N ALA A 141 -1.75 -4.62 -30.40
CA ALA A 141 -0.80 -5.73 -30.32
C ALA A 141 -0.54 -6.20 -28.86
N VAL A 142 -0.61 -5.30 -27.88
CA VAL A 142 -0.54 -5.67 -26.44
C VAL A 142 -1.76 -6.49 -26.03
N ILE A 143 -2.95 -6.12 -26.48
CA ILE A 143 -4.19 -6.86 -26.23
C ILE A 143 -4.08 -8.25 -26.85
N ASP A 144 -3.72 -8.35 -28.12
CA ASP A 144 -3.53 -9.63 -28.82
C ASP A 144 -2.51 -10.54 -28.09
N ALA A 145 -1.40 -9.96 -27.62
CA ALA A 145 -0.37 -10.72 -26.89
C ALA A 145 -0.85 -11.21 -25.50
N LEU A 146 -1.76 -10.50 -24.84
CA LEU A 146 -2.34 -10.94 -23.58
C LEU A 146 -3.41 -12.02 -23.78
N GLU A 147 -4.26 -11.88 -24.82
CA GLU A 147 -5.28 -12.88 -25.18
C GLU A 147 -4.67 -14.21 -25.67
N ASN A 148 -3.53 -14.14 -26.37
CA ASN A 148 -2.85 -15.28 -26.98
C ASN A 148 -1.54 -15.62 -26.27
N ALA A 149 -1.41 -15.36 -24.96
CA ALA A 149 -0.22 -15.72 -24.20
C ALA A 149 -0.03 -17.25 -24.15
N GLU A 150 1.23 -17.72 -24.29
CA GLU A 150 1.61 -19.12 -24.54
C GLU A 150 1.01 -20.12 -23.54
N ASP A 151 1.03 -19.82 -22.24
CA ASP A 151 0.56 -20.74 -21.20
C ASP A 151 -0.97 -20.70 -21.04
N ARG A 152 -1.51 -19.49 -21.01
CA ARG A 152 -2.96 -19.21 -20.87
C ARG A 152 -3.23 -17.73 -21.18
N PRO A 153 -4.44 -17.35 -21.62
CA PRO A 153 -4.84 -15.97 -21.74
C PRO A 153 -4.65 -15.22 -20.43
N LEU A 154 -4.10 -14.02 -20.51
CA LEU A 154 -3.94 -13.13 -19.36
C LEU A 154 -5.06 -12.08 -19.31
N PRO A 155 -5.47 -11.63 -18.13
CA PRO A 155 -6.48 -10.58 -17.98
C PRO A 155 -6.07 -9.31 -18.74
N LEU A 156 -7.01 -8.75 -19.50
CA LEU A 156 -6.80 -7.52 -20.25
C LEU A 156 -6.72 -6.32 -19.29
N PRO A 157 -5.97 -5.26 -19.59
CA PRO A 157 -5.97 -4.06 -18.76
C PRO A 157 -7.37 -3.43 -18.68
N SER A 158 -7.66 -2.68 -17.65
CA SER A 158 -8.87 -1.87 -17.56
C SER A 158 -8.82 -0.73 -18.56
N TYR A 159 -7.63 -0.15 -18.74
CA TYR A 159 -7.36 0.84 -19.79
C TYR A 159 -5.87 0.93 -20.13
N ILE A 160 -5.58 1.51 -21.29
CA ILE A 160 -4.23 1.83 -21.76
C ILE A 160 -4.14 3.31 -22.10
N LEU A 161 -3.12 3.99 -21.53
CA LEU A 161 -2.79 5.38 -21.85
C LEU A 161 -1.58 5.46 -22.76
N ALA A 162 -1.67 6.25 -23.81
CA ALA A 162 -0.50 6.72 -24.54
C ALA A 162 0.15 7.85 -23.75
N THR A 163 1.44 7.72 -23.43
CA THR A 163 2.21 8.67 -22.62
C THR A 163 3.14 9.55 -23.47
N GLY A 164 2.94 9.52 -24.77
CA GLY A 164 3.70 10.26 -25.78
C GLY A 164 4.86 9.48 -26.38
N ARG A 165 5.58 8.68 -25.62
CA ARG A 165 6.70 7.82 -26.10
C ARG A 165 6.50 6.35 -25.77
N GLY A 166 5.58 6.05 -24.89
CA GLY A 166 5.27 4.72 -24.38
C GLY A 166 3.79 4.56 -24.14
N LEU A 167 3.42 3.42 -23.60
CA LEU A 167 2.08 3.11 -23.10
C LEU A 167 2.13 2.79 -21.61
N VAL A 168 1.06 3.07 -20.90
CA VAL A 168 0.83 2.53 -19.55
C VAL A 168 -0.43 1.68 -19.58
N CYS A 169 -0.28 0.38 -19.33
CA CYS A 169 -1.38 -0.56 -19.16
C CYS A 169 -1.77 -0.58 -17.68
N VAL A 170 -3.04 -0.44 -17.36
CA VAL A 170 -3.54 -0.36 -15.99
C VAL A 170 -4.65 -1.38 -15.77
N TRP A 171 -4.53 -2.20 -14.74
CA TRP A 171 -5.56 -3.10 -14.22
C TRP A 171 -6.10 -2.51 -12.94
N LEU A 172 -7.26 -1.90 -12.99
CA LEU A 172 -7.93 -1.34 -11.81
C LEU A 172 -8.46 -2.48 -10.93
N THR A 173 -8.29 -2.33 -9.62
CA THR A 173 -8.86 -3.27 -8.64
C THR A 173 -9.71 -2.52 -7.62
N GLU A 174 -10.41 -3.25 -6.75
CA GLU A 174 -10.90 -2.68 -5.51
C GLU A 174 -9.73 -2.13 -4.67
N LEU A 175 -10.00 -1.25 -3.72
CA LEU A 175 -8.97 -0.74 -2.84
C LEU A 175 -8.51 -1.81 -1.84
N LEU A 176 -7.25 -2.15 -1.92
CA LEU A 176 -6.61 -3.18 -1.12
C LEU A 176 -5.76 -2.57 -0.02
N THR A 177 -5.66 -3.25 1.11
CA THR A 177 -4.74 -2.86 2.16
C THR A 177 -3.28 -3.18 1.78
N PHE A 178 -2.32 -2.48 2.35
CA PHE A 178 -0.89 -2.73 2.14
C PHE A 178 -0.45 -4.18 2.44
N ARG A 179 -1.25 -4.96 3.17
CA ARG A 179 -0.95 -6.36 3.51
C ARG A 179 -0.84 -7.28 2.29
N VAL A 180 -1.49 -6.93 1.18
CA VAL A 180 -1.42 -7.71 -0.06
C VAL A 180 -0.22 -7.33 -0.94
N LEU A 181 0.60 -6.36 -0.53
CA LEU A 181 1.74 -5.86 -1.29
C LEU A 181 2.67 -6.97 -1.83
N PRO A 182 3.03 -8.04 -1.08
CA PRO A 182 3.86 -9.12 -1.63
C PRO A 182 3.21 -9.84 -2.82
N ARG A 183 1.90 -10.11 -2.76
CA ARG A 183 1.17 -10.76 -3.85
C ARG A 183 0.96 -9.80 -5.01
N TRP A 184 0.64 -8.54 -4.71
CA TRP A 184 0.55 -7.47 -5.68
C TRP A 184 1.87 -7.31 -6.46
N THR A 185 3.01 -7.29 -5.77
CA THR A 185 4.33 -7.22 -6.40
C THR A 185 4.61 -8.44 -7.32
N ALA A 186 4.15 -9.63 -6.94
CA ALA A 186 4.27 -10.82 -7.78
C ALA A 186 3.46 -10.67 -9.08
N VAL A 187 2.20 -10.18 -8.99
CA VAL A 187 1.36 -9.87 -10.15
C VAL A 187 2.03 -8.84 -11.05
N GLN A 188 2.53 -7.74 -10.49
CA GLN A 188 3.26 -6.70 -11.23
C GLN A 188 4.42 -7.27 -12.04
N ARG A 189 5.23 -8.13 -11.42
CA ARG A 189 6.38 -8.77 -12.08
C ARG A 189 5.97 -9.70 -13.21
N HIS A 190 4.91 -10.46 -13.01
CA HIS A 190 4.44 -11.42 -14.01
C HIS A 190 3.85 -10.72 -15.23
N LEU A 191 3.03 -9.68 -15.02
CA LEU A 191 2.50 -8.84 -16.10
C LEU A 191 3.62 -8.13 -16.88
N ALA A 192 4.63 -7.61 -16.18
CA ALA A 192 5.77 -6.96 -16.83
C ALA A 192 6.64 -7.97 -17.63
N GLU A 193 6.79 -9.19 -17.15
CA GLU A 193 7.50 -10.25 -17.89
C GLU A 193 6.73 -10.68 -19.14
N ALA A 194 5.41 -10.84 -19.05
CA ALA A 194 4.55 -11.14 -20.19
C ALA A 194 4.65 -10.07 -21.29
N LEU A 195 4.75 -8.80 -20.91
CA LEU A 195 4.83 -7.66 -21.83
C LEU A 195 6.26 -7.19 -22.15
N LYS A 196 7.29 -7.99 -21.81
CA LYS A 196 8.70 -7.62 -22.05
C LYS A 196 9.04 -7.31 -23.50
N GLY A 197 8.34 -7.95 -24.46
CA GLY A 197 8.48 -7.71 -25.90
C GLY A 197 8.11 -6.29 -26.32
N PHE A 198 7.26 -5.62 -25.56
CA PHE A 198 6.83 -4.23 -25.76
C PHE A 198 7.68 -3.21 -24.97
N GLY A 199 8.76 -3.64 -24.33
CA GLY A 199 9.64 -2.75 -23.58
C GLY A 199 9.15 -2.43 -22.17
N ALA A 200 8.52 -3.39 -21.49
CA ALA A 200 8.11 -3.25 -20.09
C ALA A 200 9.29 -2.79 -19.20
N ASP A 201 9.12 -1.66 -18.51
CA ASP A 201 10.16 -1.12 -17.64
C ASP A 201 10.16 -1.81 -16.27
N LYS A 202 11.16 -2.67 -16.06
CA LYS A 202 11.36 -3.37 -14.77
C LYS A 202 11.64 -2.43 -13.58
N ARG A 203 11.93 -1.14 -13.85
CA ARG A 203 12.11 -0.12 -12.82
C ARG A 203 10.81 0.52 -12.36
N ALA A 204 9.71 0.29 -13.08
CA ALA A 204 8.39 0.87 -12.82
C ALA A 204 7.43 -0.09 -12.06
N LEU A 205 7.96 -1.03 -11.28
CA LEU A 205 7.17 -2.08 -10.62
C LEU A 205 6.85 -1.78 -9.14
N ASP A 206 7.29 -0.64 -8.61
CA ASP A 206 7.06 -0.27 -7.21
C ASP A 206 5.69 0.37 -6.98
N ALA A 207 5.13 0.21 -5.78
CA ALA A 207 3.83 0.76 -5.42
C ALA A 207 3.83 2.29 -5.22
N ALA A 208 5.00 2.94 -5.21
CA ALA A 208 5.11 4.39 -5.08
C ALA A 208 5.25 5.10 -6.45
N ARG A 209 4.88 4.41 -7.54
CA ARG A 209 5.03 4.94 -8.89
C ARG A 209 4.06 6.08 -9.19
N VAL A 210 4.55 7.06 -9.96
CA VAL A 210 3.74 8.07 -10.62
C VAL A 210 3.81 7.87 -12.13
N PHE A 211 2.69 8.04 -12.81
CA PHE A 211 2.61 8.12 -14.26
C PHE A 211 2.01 9.45 -14.69
N ARG A 212 2.19 9.80 -15.95
CA ARG A 212 1.65 11.04 -16.50
C ARG A 212 0.14 11.08 -16.35
N LEU A 213 -0.35 12.24 -15.94
CA LEU A 213 -1.77 12.52 -15.84
C LEU A 213 -2.38 12.62 -17.23
N ALA A 214 -3.54 12.02 -17.48
CA ALA A 214 -4.28 12.19 -18.72
C ALA A 214 -4.55 13.68 -18.98
N GLY A 215 -4.44 14.11 -20.24
CA GLY A 215 -4.51 15.51 -20.63
C GLY A 215 -3.21 16.29 -20.47
N SER A 216 -2.20 15.75 -19.75
CA SER A 216 -0.89 16.40 -19.66
C SER A 216 -0.08 16.24 -20.96
N SER A 217 0.92 17.10 -21.15
CA SER A 217 1.80 17.07 -22.31
C SER A 217 3.18 16.50 -21.95
N ASN A 218 3.65 15.51 -22.71
CA ASN A 218 5.00 14.97 -22.58
C ASN A 218 5.98 15.79 -23.41
N THR A 219 6.80 16.62 -22.78
CA THR A 219 7.76 17.49 -23.47
C THR A 219 8.85 16.75 -24.25
N ARG A 220 9.05 15.46 -23.98
CA ARG A 220 10.04 14.61 -24.66
C ARG A 220 9.50 13.87 -25.88
N ALA A 221 8.18 13.90 -26.08
CA ALA A 221 7.55 13.24 -27.20
C ALA A 221 7.56 14.13 -28.47
N GLN A 222 7.36 13.51 -29.63
CA GLN A 222 7.12 14.24 -30.88
C GLN A 222 5.82 15.03 -30.76
N TRP A 223 5.73 16.16 -31.47
CA TRP A 223 4.63 17.12 -31.32
C TRP A 223 3.23 16.50 -31.41
N HIS A 224 3.00 15.64 -32.40
CA HIS A 224 1.70 15.01 -32.66
C HIS A 224 1.31 13.95 -31.60
N ASN A 225 2.27 13.45 -30.80
CA ASN A 225 2.05 12.43 -29.76
C ASN A 225 2.27 12.96 -28.33
N ARG A 226 2.34 14.28 -28.12
CA ARG A 226 2.67 14.82 -26.79
C ARG A 226 1.58 14.64 -25.76
N THR A 227 0.30 14.68 -26.16
CA THR A 227 -0.82 14.60 -25.23
C THR A 227 -0.97 13.20 -24.67
N VAL A 228 -1.03 13.09 -23.35
CA VAL A 228 -1.35 11.84 -22.65
C VAL A 228 -2.84 11.57 -22.76
N ARG A 229 -3.20 10.49 -23.44
CA ARG A 229 -4.58 10.18 -23.78
C ARG A 229 -4.90 8.70 -23.69
N LEU A 230 -6.18 8.40 -23.52
CA LEU A 230 -6.71 7.04 -23.57
C LEU A 230 -6.59 6.49 -24.99
N VAL A 231 -6.12 5.25 -25.15
CA VAL A 231 -6.01 4.58 -26.46
C VAL A 231 -6.73 3.24 -26.52
N TRP A 232 -7.03 2.67 -25.34
CA TRP A 232 -7.80 1.45 -25.24
C TRP A 232 -8.44 1.34 -23.83
N TRP A 233 -9.61 0.72 -23.74
CA TRP A 233 -10.33 0.49 -22.49
C TRP A 233 -11.22 -0.74 -22.55
N LYS A 234 -11.50 -1.31 -21.40
CA LYS A 234 -12.46 -2.39 -21.20
C LYS A 234 -13.66 -1.83 -20.43
N GLY A 235 -14.87 -2.11 -20.89
CA GLY A 235 -16.09 -1.52 -20.33
C GLY A 235 -16.39 -0.14 -20.92
N SER A 236 -16.42 0.90 -20.09
CA SER A 236 -16.67 2.29 -20.49
C SER A 236 -15.42 3.15 -20.38
N PRO A 237 -15.16 4.10 -21.28
CA PRO A 237 -14.02 5.00 -21.17
C PRO A 237 -14.06 5.86 -19.89
N VAL A 238 -15.26 6.24 -19.44
CA VAL A 238 -15.44 7.03 -18.19
C VAL A 238 -15.25 6.18 -16.94
N ALA A 239 -15.70 4.93 -16.98
CA ALA A 239 -15.63 3.97 -15.90
C ALA A 239 -15.15 2.60 -16.42
N PRO A 240 -13.86 2.42 -16.66
CA PRO A 240 -13.28 1.14 -17.07
C PRO A 240 -13.53 0.05 -16.04
N ASP A 241 -13.62 -1.20 -16.52
CA ASP A 241 -13.87 -2.37 -15.68
C ASP A 241 -12.82 -2.51 -14.58
N ARG A 242 -13.26 -2.95 -13.39
CA ARG A 242 -12.41 -3.27 -12.25
C ARG A 242 -12.36 -4.77 -12.02
N TYR A 243 -11.25 -5.23 -11.53
CA TYR A 243 -11.02 -6.61 -11.13
C TYR A 243 -11.16 -6.77 -9.62
N GLU A 244 -11.70 -7.89 -9.20
CA GLU A 244 -11.44 -8.42 -7.86
C GLU A 244 -9.99 -8.92 -7.86
N PHE A 245 -9.17 -8.42 -6.94
CA PHE A 245 -7.72 -8.68 -6.96
C PHE A 245 -7.36 -10.15 -6.76
N GLY A 246 -8.15 -10.89 -5.97
CA GLY A 246 -7.91 -12.32 -5.77
C GLY A 246 -8.00 -13.08 -7.09
N SER A 247 -9.07 -12.82 -7.87
CA SER A 247 -9.28 -13.40 -9.20
C SER A 247 -8.21 -12.95 -10.20
N LEU A 248 -7.92 -11.65 -10.26
CA LEU A 248 -6.83 -11.14 -11.09
C LEU A 248 -5.51 -11.82 -10.80
N ALA A 249 -5.18 -11.99 -9.52
CA ALA A 249 -3.93 -12.62 -9.12
C ALA A 249 -3.89 -14.13 -9.40
N ASP A 250 -5.01 -14.83 -9.29
CA ASP A 250 -5.12 -16.25 -9.62
C ASP A 250 -5.04 -16.48 -11.14
N ASP A 251 -5.55 -15.54 -11.93
CA ASP A 251 -5.44 -15.56 -13.39
C ASP A 251 -4.03 -15.20 -13.91
N VAL A 252 -3.30 -14.35 -13.20
CA VAL A 252 -1.96 -13.90 -13.62
C VAL A 252 -0.86 -14.83 -13.08
N LEU A 253 -0.95 -15.28 -11.84
CA LEU A 253 0.13 -16.03 -11.18
C LEU A 253 0.09 -17.53 -11.54
N PRO A 254 1.24 -18.21 -11.60
CA PRO A 254 1.31 -19.64 -11.94
C PRO A 254 0.65 -20.54 -10.88
N PHE A 255 0.43 -20.04 -9.67
CA PHE A 255 -0.24 -20.77 -8.59
C PHE A 255 -1.34 -19.92 -7.96
N THR A 256 -2.52 -20.50 -7.83
CA THR A 256 -3.62 -19.91 -7.10
C THR A 256 -3.34 -19.84 -5.59
N GLN A 257 -4.08 -19.02 -4.87
CA GLN A 257 -3.94 -18.94 -3.42
C GLN A 257 -4.33 -20.26 -2.72
N ALA A 258 -5.27 -21.00 -3.30
CA ALA A 258 -5.67 -22.33 -2.81
C ALA A 258 -4.56 -23.36 -2.94
N GLU A 259 -3.90 -23.41 -4.09
CA GLU A 259 -2.75 -24.28 -4.34
C GLU A 259 -1.56 -23.95 -3.44
N LEU A 260 -1.25 -22.67 -3.25
CA LEU A 260 -0.20 -22.26 -2.32
C LEU A 260 -0.50 -22.70 -0.88
N ARG A 261 -1.76 -22.60 -0.43
CA ARG A 261 -2.19 -23.08 0.89
C ARG A 261 -2.04 -24.61 0.99
N SER A 262 -2.45 -25.34 -0.04
CA SER A 262 -2.32 -26.82 -0.07
C SER A 262 -0.86 -27.27 -0.07
N LEU A 263 0.02 -26.58 -0.81
CA LEU A 263 1.46 -26.83 -0.81
C LEU A 263 2.09 -26.52 0.56
N GLN A 264 1.68 -25.45 1.21
CA GLN A 264 2.13 -25.09 2.56
C GLN A 264 1.67 -26.13 3.59
N ALA A 265 0.41 -26.57 3.50
CA ALA A 265 -0.13 -27.64 4.36
C ALA A 265 0.62 -28.96 4.15
N ALA A 266 0.87 -29.36 2.90
CA ALA A 266 1.62 -30.56 2.57
C ALA A 266 3.08 -30.48 3.07
N ARG A 267 3.74 -29.32 3.00
CA ARG A 267 5.07 -29.11 3.59
C ARG A 267 5.04 -29.22 5.11
N ALA A 268 4.08 -28.56 5.75
CA ALA A 268 3.91 -28.64 7.20
C ALA A 268 3.67 -30.07 7.68
N THR A 269 2.93 -30.89 6.93
CA THR A 269 2.70 -32.30 7.23
C THR A 269 3.99 -33.13 7.07
N ARG A 270 4.80 -32.86 6.05
CA ARG A 270 6.12 -33.52 5.86
C ARG A 270 7.10 -33.13 6.97
N ASP A 271 7.18 -31.81 7.29
CA ASP A 271 8.04 -31.31 8.37
C ASP A 271 7.62 -31.88 9.74
N ALA A 272 6.33 -32.15 9.94
CA ALA A 272 5.81 -32.79 11.15
C ALA A 272 6.14 -34.31 11.20
N ALA A 273 6.20 -34.99 10.06
CA ALA A 273 6.58 -36.40 9.96
C ALA A 273 8.11 -36.60 10.14
N ASP A 274 8.92 -35.65 9.66
CA ASP A 274 10.39 -35.72 9.78
C ASP A 274 10.90 -35.25 11.17
N ASN A 275 10.10 -34.54 11.95
CA ASN A 275 10.47 -34.01 13.28
C ASN A 275 9.60 -34.64 14.39
N ALA A 276 9.90 -35.84 14.79
CA ALA A 276 9.31 -36.52 15.95
C ALA A 276 9.71 -35.87 17.33
N THR A 277 10.28 -34.69 17.33
CA THR A 277 10.54 -33.89 18.52
C THR A 277 9.79 -32.55 18.44
N PRO A 278 8.96 -32.16 19.43
CA PRO A 278 8.19 -30.95 19.36
C PRO A 278 9.12 -29.72 19.52
N ARG A 279 9.71 -29.24 18.43
CA ARG A 279 10.21 -27.88 18.38
C ARG A 279 9.00 -26.96 18.36
N ARG A 280 8.84 -26.15 19.40
CA ARG A 280 8.00 -24.95 19.35
C ARG A 280 8.41 -24.14 18.14
N THR A 281 7.66 -24.28 17.04
CA THR A 281 7.77 -23.40 15.87
C THR A 281 7.26 -22.04 16.30
N SER A 282 8.18 -21.15 16.77
CA SER A 282 7.95 -19.74 16.60
C SER A 282 7.67 -19.55 15.11
N GLN A 283 6.53 -18.96 14.74
CA GLN A 283 6.30 -18.49 13.38
C GLN A 283 7.51 -17.62 13.01
N GLN A 284 8.48 -18.21 12.31
CA GLN A 284 9.58 -17.46 11.74
C GLN A 284 8.95 -16.60 10.64
N LEU A 285 8.78 -15.32 10.94
CA LEU A 285 8.48 -14.32 9.94
C LEU A 285 9.48 -14.53 8.78
N SER A 286 9.00 -14.62 7.56
CA SER A 286 9.91 -14.64 6.39
C SER A 286 10.84 -13.42 6.49
N GLY A 287 12.06 -13.53 5.97
CA GLY A 287 13.00 -12.41 5.99
C GLY A 287 12.35 -11.11 5.45
N ALA A 288 11.56 -11.22 4.39
CA ALA A 288 10.81 -10.11 3.82
C ALA A 288 9.80 -9.50 4.81
N THR A 289 9.05 -10.31 5.55
CA THR A 289 8.07 -9.83 6.55
C THR A 289 8.76 -9.11 7.72
N TYR A 290 9.90 -9.64 8.18
CA TYR A 290 10.70 -8.98 9.22
C TYR A 290 11.17 -7.61 8.75
N TRP A 291 11.80 -7.54 7.58
CA TRP A 291 12.35 -6.29 7.06
C TRP A 291 11.27 -5.27 6.68
N SER A 292 10.12 -5.71 6.20
CA SER A 292 8.95 -4.84 6.02
C SER A 292 8.50 -4.20 7.33
N THR A 293 8.50 -4.98 8.43
CA THR A 293 8.16 -4.45 9.76
C THR A 293 9.23 -3.48 10.27
N VAL A 294 10.52 -3.80 10.07
CA VAL A 294 11.64 -2.91 10.40
C VAL A 294 11.51 -1.58 9.67
N PHE A 295 11.20 -1.62 8.38
CA PHE A 295 11.03 -0.40 7.59
C PHE A 295 9.87 0.46 8.08
N GLN A 296 8.74 -0.15 8.42
CA GLN A 296 7.62 0.57 9.04
C GLN A 296 7.99 1.20 10.38
N ASP A 297 8.76 0.50 11.20
CA ASP A 297 9.22 1.00 12.49
C ASP A 297 10.18 2.19 12.30
N LEU A 298 11.07 2.15 11.31
CA LEU A 298 11.94 3.26 10.97
C LEU A 298 11.15 4.52 10.59
N GLN A 299 10.06 4.36 9.81
CA GLN A 299 9.21 5.49 9.44
C GLN A 299 8.46 6.07 10.65
N ARG A 300 7.92 5.20 11.52
CA ARG A 300 7.26 5.64 12.77
C ARG A 300 8.22 6.39 13.67
N LEU A 301 9.43 5.86 13.86
CA LEU A 301 10.47 6.48 14.66
C LEU A 301 10.83 7.87 14.13
N ARG A 302 11.03 7.99 12.81
CA ARG A 302 11.34 9.26 12.16
C ARG A 302 10.28 10.33 12.44
N HIS A 303 9.00 9.97 12.26
CA HIS A 303 7.89 10.88 12.52
C HIS A 303 7.65 11.14 14.01
N HIS A 304 7.99 10.20 14.88
CA HIS A 304 7.95 10.43 16.31
C HIS A 304 9.00 11.45 16.75
N ARG A 305 10.22 11.39 16.18
CA ARG A 305 11.32 12.32 16.45
C ARG A 305 11.09 13.71 15.84
N ASP A 306 10.51 13.79 14.66
CA ASP A 306 10.13 15.04 13.99
C ASP A 306 8.72 14.89 13.36
N PRO A 307 7.66 15.23 14.12
CA PRO A 307 6.27 15.10 13.65
C PRO A 307 5.91 15.99 12.45
N GLU A 308 6.57 17.14 12.31
CA GLU A 308 6.24 18.10 11.27
C GLU A 308 6.87 17.71 9.91
N ARG A 309 8.14 17.43 9.89
CA ARG A 309 8.90 17.21 8.66
C ARG A 309 9.36 15.78 8.47
N GLY A 310 9.46 15.01 9.56
CA GLY A 310 10.06 13.69 9.55
C GLY A 310 11.54 13.73 9.12
N ALA A 311 12.24 14.82 9.41
CA ALA A 311 13.65 14.98 9.10
C ALA A 311 14.51 14.19 10.08
N LEU A 312 15.63 13.68 9.58
CA LEU A 312 16.60 12.96 10.43
C LEU A 312 17.61 13.92 11.00
N PRO A 313 17.96 13.81 12.29
CA PRO A 313 18.97 14.64 12.90
C PRO A 313 20.36 14.37 12.28
N ALA A 314 21.23 15.37 12.34
CA ALA A 314 22.61 15.20 11.93
C ALA A 314 23.29 14.08 12.74
N GLY A 315 24.08 13.24 12.09
CA GLY A 315 24.75 12.09 12.71
C GLY A 315 23.95 10.78 12.66
N GLN A 316 22.62 10.81 12.48
CA GLN A 316 21.81 9.60 12.38
C GLN A 316 21.40 9.24 10.94
N ARG A 317 21.61 10.15 9.99
CA ARG A 317 21.16 10.04 8.60
C ARG A 317 21.71 8.80 7.90
N ASP A 318 23.01 8.58 7.97
CA ASP A 318 23.68 7.45 7.31
C ASP A 318 23.20 6.10 7.84
N ALA A 319 23.18 5.94 9.17
CA ALA A 319 22.74 4.68 9.80
C ALA A 319 21.27 4.38 9.50
N TRP A 320 20.40 5.38 9.62
CA TRP A 320 18.98 5.21 9.37
C TRP A 320 18.71 4.86 7.90
N LEU A 321 19.31 5.61 6.96
CA LEU A 321 19.15 5.36 5.52
C LEU A 321 19.77 4.05 5.09
N PHE A 322 20.89 3.62 5.69
CA PHE A 322 21.47 2.31 5.44
C PHE A 322 20.53 1.17 5.84
N VAL A 323 19.94 1.23 7.04
CA VAL A 323 18.99 0.22 7.49
C VAL A 323 17.71 0.24 6.64
N ALA A 324 17.22 1.43 6.26
CA ALA A 324 16.06 1.58 5.39
C ALA A 324 16.32 1.01 3.99
N ALA A 325 17.46 1.32 3.39
CA ALA A 325 17.87 0.77 2.10
C ALA A 325 17.98 -0.76 2.13
N ASN A 326 18.58 -1.31 3.20
CA ASN A 326 18.67 -2.76 3.35
C ASN A 326 17.28 -3.40 3.55
N ALA A 327 16.39 -2.76 4.29
CA ALA A 327 15.03 -3.25 4.48
C ALA A 327 14.25 -3.27 3.14
N LEU A 328 14.39 -2.22 2.33
CA LEU A 328 13.83 -2.18 0.98
C LEU A 328 14.43 -3.27 0.08
N ALA A 329 15.75 -3.51 0.15
CA ALA A 329 16.40 -4.58 -0.61
C ALA A 329 15.87 -5.98 -0.29
N TRP A 330 15.33 -6.21 0.91
CA TRP A 330 14.68 -7.47 1.31
C TRP A 330 13.24 -7.60 0.84
N THR A 331 12.58 -6.49 0.52
CA THR A 331 11.17 -6.44 0.12
C THR A 331 10.99 -6.24 -1.38
N ASP A 332 11.96 -5.58 -2.05
CA ASP A 332 11.86 -5.15 -3.43
C ASP A 332 13.07 -5.55 -4.30
N CYS A 333 12.99 -5.30 -5.61
CA CYS A 333 14.13 -5.47 -6.50
C CYS A 333 15.12 -4.28 -6.38
N ALA A 334 16.37 -4.48 -6.81
CA ALA A 334 17.44 -3.47 -6.68
C ALA A 334 17.10 -2.11 -7.30
N ALA A 335 16.44 -2.09 -8.46
CA ALA A 335 16.08 -0.85 -9.14
C ALA A 335 15.00 -0.05 -8.38
N VAL A 336 14.02 -0.75 -7.79
CA VAL A 336 13.00 -0.15 -6.92
C VAL A 336 13.65 0.38 -5.66
N THR A 337 14.54 -0.41 -5.04
CA THR A 337 15.30 0.00 -3.86
C THR A 337 16.07 1.29 -4.10
N GLU A 338 16.74 1.45 -5.25
CA GLU A 338 17.50 2.67 -5.58
C GLU A 338 16.58 3.89 -5.72
N ALA A 339 15.45 3.76 -6.40
CA ALA A 339 14.49 4.84 -6.58
C ALA A 339 13.85 5.29 -5.25
N GLU A 340 13.43 4.34 -4.44
CA GLU A 340 12.82 4.59 -3.12
C GLU A 340 13.82 5.24 -2.15
N ILE A 341 15.06 4.74 -2.11
CA ILE A 341 16.03 5.29 -1.18
C ILE A 341 16.47 6.71 -1.56
N ARG A 342 16.51 7.06 -2.85
CA ARG A 342 16.74 8.45 -3.29
C ARG A 342 15.62 9.37 -2.82
N THR A 343 14.38 8.94 -2.97
CA THR A 343 13.21 9.70 -2.49
C THR A 343 13.27 9.90 -0.98
N LEU A 344 13.55 8.83 -0.23
CA LEU A 344 13.69 8.90 1.22
C LEU A 344 14.85 9.77 1.67
N ALA A 345 16.01 9.67 1.03
CA ALA A 345 17.19 10.45 1.36
C ALA A 345 16.97 11.96 1.12
N ALA A 346 16.30 12.31 0.03
CA ALA A 346 15.92 13.69 -0.24
C ALA A 346 14.93 14.23 0.83
N GLN A 347 13.91 13.46 1.19
CA GLN A 347 12.89 13.87 2.15
C GLN A 347 13.41 13.90 3.60
N ALA A 348 14.17 12.89 4.00
CA ALA A 348 14.53 12.68 5.40
C ALA A 348 15.90 13.31 5.76
N ALA A 349 16.80 13.44 4.81
CA ALA A 349 18.17 13.90 5.05
C ALA A 349 18.57 15.12 4.21
N GLY A 350 17.78 15.49 3.19
CA GLY A 350 18.09 16.56 2.26
C GLY A 350 19.26 16.22 1.31
N TRP A 351 19.56 14.92 1.11
CA TRP A 351 20.66 14.51 0.24
C TRP A 351 20.30 14.59 -1.24
N SER A 352 21.31 14.91 -2.06
CA SER A 352 21.21 14.82 -3.51
C SER A 352 21.25 13.35 -3.97
N ASP A 353 20.84 13.11 -5.23
CA ASP A 353 20.90 11.79 -5.86
C ASP A 353 22.34 11.23 -5.88
N SER A 354 23.32 12.08 -6.16
CA SER A 354 24.75 11.71 -6.21
C SER A 354 25.26 11.33 -4.82
N GLU A 355 24.92 12.10 -3.80
CA GLU A 355 25.30 11.84 -2.42
C GLU A 355 24.66 10.53 -1.92
N THR A 356 23.37 10.33 -2.19
CA THR A 356 22.66 9.11 -1.83
C THR A 356 23.30 7.89 -2.47
N LYS A 357 23.61 7.95 -3.76
CA LYS A 357 24.25 6.86 -4.49
C LYS A 357 25.63 6.53 -3.93
N ALA A 358 26.43 7.55 -3.61
CA ALA A 358 27.76 7.35 -3.03
C ALA A 358 27.68 6.66 -1.66
N ARG A 359 26.85 7.18 -0.75
CA ARG A 359 26.73 6.69 0.64
C ARG A 359 26.05 5.33 0.74
N MET A 360 25.06 5.04 -0.13
CA MET A 360 24.29 3.79 -0.11
C MET A 360 24.81 2.74 -1.10
N SER A 361 25.95 2.99 -1.77
CA SER A 361 26.52 2.11 -2.80
C SER A 361 26.69 0.66 -2.36
N ALA A 362 27.12 0.42 -1.12
CA ALA A 362 27.33 -0.92 -0.60
C ALA A 362 26.02 -1.75 -0.50
N VAL A 363 24.93 -1.13 -0.05
CA VAL A 363 23.62 -1.79 0.03
C VAL A 363 23.05 -2.00 -1.37
N LEU A 364 23.11 -0.99 -2.22
CA LEU A 364 22.61 -1.04 -3.59
C LEU A 364 23.34 -2.10 -4.42
N LYS A 365 24.67 -2.20 -4.28
CA LYS A 365 25.46 -3.26 -4.92
C LYS A 365 25.01 -4.66 -4.50
N ARG A 366 24.78 -4.87 -3.19
CA ARG A 366 24.31 -6.16 -2.67
C ARG A 366 22.88 -6.49 -3.11
N ALA A 367 22.01 -5.49 -3.21
CA ALA A 367 20.69 -5.66 -3.77
C ALA A 367 20.72 -6.06 -5.25
N SER A 368 21.63 -5.47 -6.05
CA SER A 368 21.84 -5.86 -7.46
C SER A 368 22.33 -7.29 -7.60
N MET A 369 23.22 -7.75 -6.73
CA MET A 369 23.72 -9.14 -6.74
C MET A 369 22.57 -10.16 -6.59
N VAL A 370 21.54 -9.86 -5.80
CA VAL A 370 20.34 -10.74 -5.67
C VAL A 370 19.59 -10.86 -6.98
N VAL A 371 19.43 -9.76 -7.71
CA VAL A 371 18.75 -9.75 -9.02
C VAL A 371 19.54 -10.57 -10.05
N GLU A 372 20.87 -10.54 -9.93
CA GLU A 372 21.78 -11.32 -10.80
C GLU A 372 21.90 -12.79 -10.35
N GLY A 373 21.21 -13.20 -9.29
CA GLY A 373 21.28 -14.58 -8.74
C GLY A 373 22.62 -14.91 -8.08
N LYS A 374 23.43 -13.87 -7.73
CA LYS A 374 24.74 -14.05 -7.10
C LYS A 374 24.61 -14.22 -5.60
N THR A 375 25.46 -15.06 -5.03
CA THR A 375 25.65 -15.26 -3.61
C THR A 375 26.96 -14.63 -3.14
N ILE A 376 27.15 -14.55 -1.82
CA ILE A 376 28.44 -14.20 -1.23
C ILE A 376 28.89 -15.33 -0.31
N GLU A 377 30.19 -15.57 -0.24
CA GLU A 377 30.74 -16.51 0.73
C GLU A 377 30.84 -15.83 2.11
N PHE A 378 30.28 -16.47 3.12
CA PHE A 378 30.39 -16.05 4.51
C PHE A 378 30.64 -17.26 5.41
N ARG A 379 31.80 -17.30 6.05
CA ARG A 379 32.24 -18.42 6.91
C ARG A 379 32.18 -19.78 6.23
N GLY A 380 32.65 -19.85 4.97
CA GLY A 380 32.66 -21.09 4.20
C GLY A 380 31.30 -21.57 3.69
N ARG A 381 30.29 -20.72 3.70
CA ARG A 381 28.95 -21.01 3.15
C ARG A 381 28.51 -19.90 2.21
N GLU A 382 27.87 -20.30 1.12
CA GLU A 382 27.17 -19.37 0.25
C GLU A 382 25.90 -18.87 0.93
N VAL A 383 25.74 -17.55 1.02
CA VAL A 383 24.59 -16.90 1.65
C VAL A 383 24.04 -15.78 0.77
N ASP A 384 22.80 -15.42 1.01
CA ASP A 384 22.16 -14.23 0.42
C ASP A 384 23.03 -12.99 0.65
N PRO A 385 23.32 -12.20 -0.40
CA PRO A 385 24.25 -11.07 -0.29
C PRO A 385 23.72 -9.91 0.56
N ARG A 386 22.40 -9.79 0.80
CA ARG A 386 21.80 -8.72 1.62
C ARG A 386 22.25 -8.80 3.07
N TYR A 387 22.33 -7.65 3.72
CA TYR A 387 22.74 -7.60 5.12
C TYR A 387 21.68 -8.22 6.03
N ARG A 388 22.12 -9.10 6.94
CA ARG A 388 21.29 -9.66 8.01
C ARG A 388 21.66 -8.98 9.32
N MET A 389 20.70 -8.23 9.87
CA MET A 389 20.90 -7.49 11.13
C MET A 389 19.86 -7.91 12.15
N LYS A 390 20.28 -8.05 13.40
CA LYS A 390 19.37 -8.27 14.52
C LYS A 390 18.70 -6.96 14.89
N ALA A 391 17.47 -7.01 15.39
CA ALA A 391 16.75 -5.85 15.87
C ALA A 391 17.54 -5.06 16.92
N GLN A 392 18.19 -5.77 17.86
CA GLN A 392 19.01 -5.14 18.88
C GLN A 392 20.16 -4.31 18.28
N THR A 393 20.86 -4.81 17.27
CA THR A 393 21.93 -4.06 16.59
C THR A 393 21.41 -2.77 15.95
N ILE A 394 20.20 -2.82 15.36
CA ILE A 394 19.57 -1.64 14.78
C ILE A 394 19.16 -0.65 15.87
N VAL A 395 18.59 -1.14 16.96
CA VAL A 395 18.22 -0.31 18.14
C VAL A 395 19.45 0.43 18.68
N GLU A 396 20.56 -0.27 18.85
CA GLU A 396 21.83 0.30 19.33
C GLU A 396 22.39 1.34 18.32
N TRP A 397 22.41 1.02 17.03
CA TRP A 397 22.93 1.94 15.98
C TRP A 397 22.12 3.23 15.88
N LEU A 398 20.81 3.13 16.01
CA LEU A 398 19.88 4.27 15.92
C LEU A 398 19.59 4.90 17.28
N GLN A 399 20.22 4.40 18.35
CA GLN A 399 20.02 4.91 19.72
C GLN A 399 18.56 5.07 20.07
N ILE A 400 17.78 3.99 19.84
CA ILE A 400 16.33 4.00 20.09
C ILE A 400 16.07 3.78 21.57
N GLU A 401 15.48 4.78 22.21
CA GLU A 401 15.15 4.76 23.64
C GLU A 401 13.84 3.98 23.91
N PRO A 402 13.69 3.38 25.11
CA PRO A 402 12.47 2.64 25.47
C PRO A 402 11.18 3.46 25.35
N ASP A 403 11.23 4.76 25.63
CA ASP A 403 10.08 5.65 25.51
C ASP A 403 9.70 5.91 24.04
N GLU A 404 10.68 5.99 23.15
CA GLU A 404 10.45 6.06 21.71
C GLU A 404 9.83 4.77 21.17
N MET A 405 10.24 3.60 21.71
CA MET A 405 9.63 2.31 21.32
C MET A 405 8.13 2.27 21.65
N ARG A 406 7.72 2.88 22.79
CA ARG A 406 6.32 3.01 23.18
C ARG A 406 5.61 4.10 22.39
N GLY A 407 6.16 5.31 22.40
CA GLY A 407 5.54 6.49 21.77
C GLY A 407 5.36 6.34 20.28
N ALA A 408 6.33 5.79 19.55
CA ALA A 408 6.22 5.50 18.13
C ALA A 408 5.49 4.19 17.82
N GLY A 409 5.15 3.38 18.80
CA GLY A 409 4.45 2.10 18.62
C GLY A 409 5.26 1.09 17.81
N LEU A 410 6.58 1.00 18.05
CA LEU A 410 7.47 0.11 17.32
C LEU A 410 7.11 -1.37 17.55
N ARG A 411 7.37 -2.22 16.54
CA ARG A 411 6.97 -3.63 16.54
C ARG A 411 8.13 -4.61 16.43
N ALA A 412 9.14 -4.32 15.62
CA ALA A 412 10.34 -5.13 15.40
C ALA A 412 11.54 -4.53 16.13
N LEU A 413 11.68 -3.19 16.11
CA LEU A 413 12.77 -2.45 16.74
C LEU A 413 12.45 -2.17 18.22
N ILE A 414 12.38 -3.22 19.01
CA ILE A 414 12.03 -3.18 20.44
C ILE A 414 12.97 -4.04 21.25
N ASP A 415 13.22 -3.62 22.49
CA ASP A 415 14.00 -4.37 23.48
C ASP A 415 13.21 -5.53 24.10
N GLU A 416 13.87 -6.32 24.96
CA GLU A 416 13.23 -7.44 25.64
C GLU A 416 12.17 -6.99 26.66
N GLY A 417 12.32 -5.80 27.27
CA GLY A 417 11.33 -5.21 28.15
C GLY A 417 10.02 -4.95 27.42
N ARG A 418 10.11 -4.22 26.31
CA ARG A 418 8.93 -3.90 25.46
C ARG A 418 8.31 -5.14 24.82
N LYS A 419 9.11 -6.18 24.51
CA LYS A 419 8.55 -7.47 24.03
C LYS A 419 7.66 -8.12 25.09
N ARG A 420 8.10 -8.11 26.36
CA ARG A 420 7.32 -8.65 27.48
C ARG A 420 6.03 -7.85 27.71
N GLU A 421 6.12 -6.52 27.72
CA GLU A 421 4.96 -5.62 27.82
C GLU A 421 3.93 -5.92 26.73
N ARG A 422 4.34 -5.94 25.47
CA ARG A 422 3.45 -6.27 24.34
C ARG A 422 2.91 -7.70 24.40
N GLY A 423 3.66 -8.62 24.97
CA GLY A 423 3.19 -9.98 25.25
C GLY A 423 2.03 -9.97 26.23
N ALA A 424 2.19 -9.22 27.34
CA ALA A 424 1.16 -9.05 28.37
C ALA A 424 -0.08 -8.31 27.83
N GLU A 425 0.10 -7.22 27.07
CA GLU A 425 -0.97 -6.48 26.39
C GLU A 425 -1.81 -7.40 25.49
N ARG A 426 -1.15 -8.17 24.61
CA ARG A 426 -1.84 -9.13 23.71
C ARG A 426 -2.59 -10.22 24.49
N GLN A 427 -2.02 -10.68 25.59
CA GLN A 427 -2.67 -11.70 26.43
C GLN A 427 -3.88 -11.12 27.18
N ALA A 428 -3.79 -9.88 27.64
CA ALA A 428 -4.91 -9.15 28.23
C ALA A 428 -6.03 -8.92 27.22
N ASP A 429 -5.71 -8.47 26.02
CA ASP A 429 -6.68 -8.29 24.93
C ASP A 429 -7.35 -9.60 24.52
N ARG A 430 -6.56 -10.69 24.44
CA ARG A 430 -7.12 -12.02 24.15
C ARG A 430 -8.08 -12.48 25.24
N ARG A 431 -7.74 -12.22 26.51
CA ARG A 431 -8.65 -12.53 27.65
C ARG A 431 -9.94 -11.73 27.57
N ARG A 432 -9.86 -10.41 27.28
CA ARG A 432 -11.04 -9.55 27.10
C ARG A 432 -11.93 -10.05 25.95
N ARG A 433 -11.34 -10.37 24.78
CA ARG A 433 -12.08 -10.92 23.62
C ARG A 433 -12.75 -12.25 23.93
N ASN A 434 -12.17 -13.04 24.83
CA ASN A 434 -12.75 -14.30 25.29
C ASN A 434 -13.73 -14.12 26.47
N GLY A 435 -14.19 -12.88 26.75
CA GLY A 435 -15.20 -12.58 27.75
C GLY A 435 -14.66 -12.46 29.18
N ALA A 436 -13.34 -12.41 29.39
CA ALA A 436 -12.78 -12.16 30.70
C ALA A 436 -13.04 -10.70 31.11
N LYS A 437 -13.81 -10.51 32.15
CA LYS A 437 -14.07 -9.19 32.77
C LYS A 437 -12.81 -8.63 33.40
N ASP A 438 -12.66 -7.31 33.36
CA ASP A 438 -11.58 -6.61 34.03
C ASP A 438 -11.71 -6.81 35.57
N ARG A 439 -10.59 -6.62 36.28
CA ARG A 439 -10.51 -6.80 37.75
C ARG A 439 -11.52 -5.87 38.44
N ASP A 440 -11.66 -4.65 37.97
CA ASP A 440 -12.59 -3.67 38.52
C ASP A 440 -14.05 -4.04 38.22
N GLU A 441 -14.33 -4.50 37.01
CA GLU A 441 -15.66 -5.06 36.65
C GLU A 441 -15.99 -6.32 37.47
N GLN A 442 -15.02 -7.21 37.69
CA GLN A 442 -15.22 -8.40 38.52
C GLN A 442 -15.49 -8.02 39.98
N LYS A 443 -14.77 -6.99 40.47
CA LYS A 443 -15.00 -6.46 41.82
C LYS A 443 -16.38 -5.80 41.94
N ALA A 444 -16.75 -4.98 40.97
CA ALA A 444 -18.09 -4.36 40.92
C ALA A 444 -19.21 -5.41 40.85
N THR A 445 -19.07 -6.42 39.96
CA THR A 445 -20.01 -7.53 39.87
C THR A 445 -20.13 -8.32 41.15
N ARG A 446 -19.01 -8.59 41.86
CA ARG A 446 -19.03 -9.26 43.15
C ARG A 446 -19.65 -8.40 44.24
N LEU A 447 -19.38 -7.10 44.27
CA LEU A 447 -19.97 -6.17 45.21
C LEU A 447 -21.50 -6.12 45.04
N GLU A 448 -21.98 -6.00 43.80
CA GLU A 448 -23.40 -6.01 43.51
C GLU A 448 -24.07 -7.33 43.89
N LEU A 449 -23.45 -8.47 43.60
CA LEU A 449 -23.90 -9.78 44.04
C LEU A 449 -23.95 -9.82 45.56
N GLY A 450 -22.92 -9.33 46.26
CA GLY A 450 -22.87 -9.29 47.71
C GLY A 450 -23.99 -8.46 48.32
N GLN A 451 -24.30 -7.31 47.74
CA GLN A 451 -25.42 -6.45 48.19
C GLN A 451 -26.76 -7.17 48.00
N LYS A 452 -26.98 -7.81 46.86
CA LYS A 452 -28.22 -8.61 46.59
C LYS A 452 -28.34 -9.78 47.58
N CYS A 453 -27.25 -10.47 47.87
CA CYS A 453 -27.23 -11.56 48.83
C CYS A 453 -27.52 -11.08 50.24
N LEU A 454 -26.99 -9.95 50.70
CA LEU A 454 -27.30 -9.35 52.00
C LEU A 454 -28.75 -8.96 52.09
N TYR A 455 -29.35 -8.39 51.05
CA TYR A 455 -30.75 -8.02 50.99
C TYR A 455 -31.68 -9.26 51.09
N LEU A 456 -31.45 -10.29 50.28
CA LEU A 456 -32.26 -11.52 50.29
C LEU A 456 -32.12 -12.31 51.60
N SER A 457 -30.94 -12.32 52.20
CA SER A 457 -30.69 -12.95 53.51
C SER A 457 -31.44 -12.21 54.64
N ALA A 458 -31.54 -10.87 54.56
CA ALA A 458 -32.26 -10.08 55.56
C ALA A 458 -33.77 -10.12 55.38
N LYS A 459 -34.24 -10.12 54.12
CA LYS A 459 -35.68 -10.08 53.80
C LYS A 459 -36.35 -11.45 53.90
N ASP A 460 -35.72 -12.47 53.30
CA ASP A 460 -36.36 -13.78 53.04
C ASP A 460 -35.70 -14.90 53.90
N GLY A 461 -34.73 -14.56 54.75
CA GLY A 461 -34.03 -15.52 55.64
C GLY A 461 -33.15 -16.54 54.89
N MET A 462 -32.81 -16.29 53.63
CA MET A 462 -32.07 -17.25 52.79
C MET A 462 -30.67 -17.53 53.38
N THR A 463 -30.35 -18.81 53.45
CA THR A 463 -29.00 -19.26 53.88
C THR A 463 -28.01 -19.08 52.74
N ARG A 464 -26.69 -19.16 53.08
CA ARG A 464 -25.63 -19.09 52.04
C ARG A 464 -25.70 -20.21 51.02
N ALA A 465 -26.24 -21.38 51.41
CA ALA A 465 -26.47 -22.49 50.49
C ALA A 465 -27.60 -22.18 49.50
N ASP A 466 -28.73 -21.62 50.01
CA ASP A 466 -29.87 -21.22 49.19
C ASP A 466 -29.49 -20.12 48.19
N LEU A 467 -28.72 -19.12 48.63
CA LEU A 467 -28.16 -18.05 47.80
C LEU A 467 -27.19 -18.59 46.73
N ALA A 468 -26.35 -19.57 47.09
CA ALA A 468 -25.45 -20.20 46.14
C ALA A 468 -26.21 -20.94 45.03
N HIS A 469 -27.29 -21.66 45.40
CA HIS A 469 -28.16 -22.33 44.48
C HIS A 469 -28.95 -21.32 43.59
N HIS A 470 -29.49 -20.27 44.21
CA HIS A 470 -30.28 -19.22 43.52
C HIS A 470 -29.47 -18.48 42.47
N PHE A 471 -28.20 -18.15 42.75
CA PHE A 471 -27.34 -17.42 41.81
C PHE A 471 -26.42 -18.32 40.98
N GLY A 472 -26.48 -19.64 41.12
CA GLY A 472 -25.69 -20.60 40.37
C GLY A 472 -24.17 -20.48 40.60
N VAL A 473 -23.76 -20.09 41.83
CA VAL A 473 -22.36 -19.89 42.19
C VAL A 473 -21.99 -20.68 43.45
N SER A 474 -20.70 -20.85 43.75
CA SER A 474 -20.30 -21.58 44.94
C SER A 474 -20.60 -20.79 46.22
N THR A 475 -20.83 -21.51 47.34
CA THR A 475 -21.03 -20.92 48.66
C THR A 475 -19.83 -20.06 49.13
N GLY A 476 -18.61 -20.43 48.74
CA GLY A 476 -17.40 -19.62 48.96
C GLY A 476 -17.44 -18.28 48.20
N HIS A 477 -17.99 -18.27 46.99
CA HIS A 477 -18.16 -17.03 46.18
C HIS A 477 -19.17 -16.11 46.88
N ILE A 478 -20.33 -16.62 47.32
CA ILE A 478 -21.34 -15.87 48.08
C ILE A 478 -20.72 -15.28 49.37
N SER A 479 -19.99 -16.09 50.13
CA SER A 479 -19.35 -15.63 51.39
C SER A 479 -18.37 -14.49 51.17
N ASN A 480 -17.55 -14.57 50.13
CA ASN A 480 -16.61 -13.52 49.73
C ASN A 480 -17.34 -12.25 49.26
N ALA A 481 -18.37 -12.39 48.42
CA ALA A 481 -19.17 -11.28 47.94
C ALA A 481 -19.88 -10.53 49.05
N MET A 482 -20.51 -11.24 49.98
CA MET A 482 -21.17 -10.65 51.17
C MET A 482 -20.16 -9.95 52.10
N ARG A 483 -18.95 -10.50 52.26
CA ARG A 483 -17.88 -9.89 53.06
C ARG A 483 -17.41 -8.58 52.42
N GLU A 484 -17.17 -8.56 51.12
CA GLU A 484 -16.78 -7.36 50.38
C GLU A 484 -17.88 -6.28 50.44
N ALA A 485 -19.16 -6.66 50.29
CA ALA A 485 -20.28 -5.74 50.38
C ALA A 485 -20.41 -5.12 51.80
N ARG A 486 -20.24 -5.89 52.87
CA ARG A 486 -20.25 -5.37 54.23
C ARG A 486 -19.08 -4.42 54.53
N ALA A 487 -17.89 -4.69 53.93
CA ALA A 487 -16.73 -3.81 54.05
C ALA A 487 -16.88 -2.49 53.31
N SER A 488 -17.64 -2.48 52.21
CA SER A 488 -17.90 -1.28 51.41
C SER A 488 -19.05 -0.41 51.95
N SER A 489 -19.85 -0.92 52.91
CA SER A 489 -20.96 -0.20 53.56
C SER A 489 -20.56 0.43 54.89
N LYS A 490 -19.33 0.27 55.33
CA LYS A 490 -18.69 0.96 56.47
C LYS A 490 -17.85 2.13 55.91
#